data_2c73fb9a1696b239a0499023f0225023
#
_entry.id   2c73fb9a1696b239a0499023f0225023
#
_cell.length_a   1.000
_cell.length_b   1.000
_cell.length_c   1.000
_cell.angle_alpha   90.00
_cell.angle_beta   90.00
_cell.angle_gamma   90.00
#
_symmetry.space_group_name_H-M   'P 1'
#
loop_
_entity.id
_entity.type
_entity.pdbx_description
1 polymer ?
#
loop_
_entity_poly.entity_id
_entity_poly.type
_entity_poly.pdbx_seq_one_letter_code
_entity_poly.pdbx_strand_id
1 'polypeptide(L)'
;GVVSRLPVTIHKRVGKRIYITQGGQTATVSMSLYPLANSGSEFIFADLAGDTVYSYCNHKLTPLFVRTPKADASEPRLVMQCYAKIGSYLLMSTALKKYEPGKTSFDTKEFVYDTVEKKVYDLEFENQDYSPARSMRMGGVLSALPEKCVFDSWDTDRLLDMLEKGKLTGNLKKVAEKMTVDDNPLLILYKFK
;
A
#
# COMPACT_ATOMS: atom_id res chain seq x y z
N GLY A 1 1.15 5.05 -28.66
CA GLY A 1 0.25 4.06 -29.24
C GLY A 1 0.02 2.88 -28.29
N VAL A 2 -1.02 2.08 -28.54
CA VAL A 2 -1.27 0.85 -27.76
C VAL A 2 -0.33 -0.24 -28.27
N VAL A 3 0.55 -0.73 -27.39
CA VAL A 3 1.51 -1.78 -27.73
C VAL A 3 0.90 -3.16 -27.58
N SER A 4 0.03 -3.37 -26.58
CA SER A 4 -0.64 -4.62 -26.34
C SER A 4 -1.94 -4.42 -25.56
N ARG A 5 -2.91 -5.33 -25.76
CA ARG A 5 -4.13 -5.41 -24.96
C ARG A 5 -4.18 -6.78 -24.32
N LEU A 6 -4.28 -6.81 -22.99
CA LEU A 6 -4.35 -8.04 -22.21
C LEU A 6 -5.81 -8.27 -21.77
N PRO A 7 -6.39 -9.45 -22.03
CA PRO A 7 -7.74 -9.75 -21.58
C PRO A 7 -7.75 -9.96 -20.07
N VAL A 8 -8.51 -9.13 -19.35
CA VAL A 8 -8.77 -9.27 -17.93
C VAL A 8 -10.25 -9.27 -17.68
N THR A 9 -10.74 -10.29 -16.99
CA THR A 9 -12.16 -10.40 -16.66
C THR A 9 -12.48 -9.55 -15.44
N ILE A 10 -13.30 -8.51 -15.63
CA ILE A 10 -13.82 -7.66 -14.54
C ILE A 10 -15.34 -7.76 -14.59
N HIS A 11 -15.92 -8.43 -13.61
CA HIS A 11 -17.37 -8.68 -13.58
C HIS A 11 -18.17 -7.42 -13.22
N LYS A 12 -17.72 -6.67 -12.22
CA LYS A 12 -18.36 -5.43 -11.79
C LYS A 12 -17.34 -4.46 -11.24
N ARG A 13 -17.23 -3.30 -11.87
CA ARG A 13 -16.29 -2.25 -11.42
C ARG A 13 -16.58 -1.81 -9.99
N VAL A 14 -15.53 -1.63 -9.21
CA VAL A 14 -15.59 -1.05 -7.86
C VAL A 14 -15.13 0.39 -7.93
N GLY A 15 -16.04 1.31 -7.60
CA GLY A 15 -15.66 2.73 -7.47
C GLY A 15 -14.75 2.91 -6.25
N LYS A 16 -13.73 3.74 -6.37
CA LYS A 16 -12.80 4.03 -5.28
C LYS A 16 -13.31 5.04 -4.25
N ARG A 17 -14.52 5.57 -4.42
CA ARG A 17 -15.10 6.61 -3.56
C ARG A 17 -16.36 6.13 -2.88
N ILE A 18 -16.58 6.59 -1.66
CA ILE A 18 -17.87 6.58 -0.97
C ILE A 18 -18.27 8.03 -0.76
N TYR A 19 -19.47 8.38 -1.15
CA TYR A 19 -20.07 9.68 -0.92
C TYR A 19 -20.99 9.59 0.30
N ILE A 20 -20.83 10.54 1.21
CA ILE A 20 -21.56 10.59 2.47
C ILE A 20 -22.27 11.93 2.51
N THR A 21 -23.60 11.91 2.55
CA THR A 21 -24.38 13.15 2.70
C THR A 21 -24.97 13.18 4.12
N GLN A 22 -24.61 14.21 4.87
CA GLN A 22 -25.12 14.43 6.21
C GLN A 22 -25.36 15.94 6.40
N GLY A 23 -26.55 16.33 6.84
CA GLY A 23 -26.88 17.74 7.09
C GLY A 23 -26.76 18.65 5.86
N GLY A 24 -27.04 18.13 4.66
CA GLY A 24 -26.90 18.87 3.40
C GLY A 24 -25.46 19.03 2.88
N GLN A 25 -24.48 18.54 3.59
CA GLN A 25 -23.07 18.52 3.16
C GLN A 25 -22.68 17.12 2.67
N THR A 26 -21.91 17.08 1.58
CA THR A 26 -21.39 15.83 1.03
C THR A 26 -19.90 15.73 1.29
N ALA A 27 -19.49 14.75 2.05
CA ALA A 27 -18.09 14.36 2.22
C ALA A 27 -17.76 13.19 1.29
N THR A 28 -16.50 13.06 0.94
CA THR A 28 -16.01 11.96 0.11
C THR A 28 -14.87 11.25 0.82
N VAL A 29 -15.03 9.96 1.05
CA VAL A 29 -13.93 9.08 1.48
C VAL A 29 -13.45 8.31 0.27
N SER A 30 -12.17 8.42 -0.05
CA SER A 30 -11.58 7.75 -1.21
C SER A 30 -10.47 6.79 -0.79
N MET A 31 -10.33 5.70 -1.55
CA MET A 31 -9.21 4.79 -1.44
C MET A 31 -8.13 5.20 -2.44
N SER A 32 -6.89 5.31 -1.97
CA SER A 32 -5.75 5.41 -2.88
C SER A 32 -5.43 4.00 -3.38
N LEU A 33 -5.67 3.79 -4.67
CA LEU A 33 -5.61 2.45 -5.24
C LEU A 33 -4.82 2.47 -6.53
N TYR A 34 -3.79 1.68 -6.52
CA TYR A 34 -2.91 1.49 -7.65
C TYR A 34 -3.04 0.04 -8.13
N PRO A 35 -3.63 -0.21 -9.31
CA PRO A 35 -3.81 -1.57 -9.81
C PRO A 35 -2.50 -2.20 -10.31
N LEU A 36 -1.44 -1.41 -10.39
CA LEU A 36 -0.12 -1.84 -10.82
C LEU A 36 0.91 -1.58 -9.74
N ALA A 37 1.66 -2.62 -9.39
CA ALA A 37 2.85 -2.52 -8.57
C ALA A 37 4.07 -2.90 -9.41
N ASN A 38 5.12 -2.10 -9.35
CA ASN A 38 6.40 -2.41 -9.98
C ASN A 38 7.20 -3.35 -9.08
N SER A 39 7.86 -4.32 -9.68
CA SER A 39 8.74 -5.27 -8.99
C SER A 39 10.01 -5.53 -9.81
N GLY A 40 10.76 -4.47 -10.10
CA GLY A 40 11.97 -4.56 -10.91
C GLY A 40 11.68 -4.96 -12.34
N SER A 41 11.84 -6.24 -12.68
CA SER A 41 11.65 -6.77 -14.05
C SER A 41 10.20 -7.17 -14.39
N GLU A 42 9.28 -7.14 -13.41
CA GLU A 42 7.88 -7.50 -13.61
C GLU A 42 6.93 -6.45 -13.04
N PHE A 43 5.70 -6.44 -13.54
CA PHE A 43 4.61 -5.66 -12.98
C PHE A 43 3.59 -6.61 -12.37
N ILE A 44 3.12 -6.29 -11.18
CA ILE A 44 2.00 -6.99 -10.57
C ILE A 44 0.72 -6.21 -10.86
N PHE A 45 -0.24 -6.88 -11.45
CA PHE A 45 -1.54 -6.31 -11.75
C PHE A 45 -2.61 -6.90 -10.84
N ALA A 46 -3.28 -6.06 -10.06
CA ALA A 46 -4.35 -6.40 -9.14
C ALA A 46 -5.47 -5.37 -9.25
N ASP A 47 -6.49 -5.66 -10.05
CA ASP A 47 -7.67 -4.79 -10.12
C ASP A 47 -8.55 -4.99 -8.89
N LEU A 48 -9.13 -3.90 -8.37
CA LEU A 48 -10.01 -3.93 -7.20
C LEU A 48 -11.26 -4.78 -7.38
N ALA A 49 -11.75 -4.84 -8.61
CA ALA A 49 -12.92 -5.61 -8.96
C ALA A 49 -12.55 -7.01 -9.47
N GLY A 50 -11.25 -7.30 -9.59
CA GLY A 50 -10.73 -8.58 -10.06
C GLY A 50 -10.52 -9.55 -8.91
N ASP A 51 -10.68 -10.84 -9.22
CA ASP A 51 -10.39 -11.92 -8.27
C ASP A 51 -8.97 -12.44 -8.44
N THR A 52 -8.37 -12.24 -9.61
CA THR A 52 -7.06 -12.78 -9.96
C THR A 52 -6.01 -11.68 -9.91
N VAL A 53 -4.91 -11.97 -9.24
CA VAL A 53 -3.68 -11.19 -9.30
C VAL A 53 -2.76 -11.78 -10.36
N TYR A 54 -2.20 -10.93 -11.19
CA TYR A 54 -1.34 -11.32 -12.30
C TYR A 54 0.06 -10.74 -12.16
N SER A 55 1.04 -11.47 -12.67
CA SER A 55 2.35 -10.96 -13.01
C SER A 55 2.41 -10.70 -14.52
N TYR A 56 2.99 -9.57 -14.90
CA TYR A 56 3.30 -9.24 -16.28
C TYR A 56 4.80 -9.07 -16.44
N CYS A 57 5.38 -9.98 -17.21
CA CYS A 57 6.81 -9.99 -17.50
C CYS A 57 7.01 -10.52 -18.93
N ASN A 58 7.99 -10.01 -19.67
CA ASN A 58 8.33 -10.44 -21.02
C ASN A 58 7.12 -10.56 -21.95
N HIS A 59 6.27 -9.54 -21.96
CA HIS A 59 5.01 -9.49 -22.76
C HIS A 59 3.99 -10.58 -22.44
N LYS A 60 4.14 -11.28 -21.32
CA LYS A 60 3.25 -12.35 -20.88
C LYS A 60 2.56 -11.99 -19.56
N LEU A 61 1.24 -12.17 -19.54
CA LEU A 61 0.42 -12.08 -18.33
C LEU A 61 0.24 -13.48 -17.75
N THR A 62 0.68 -13.67 -16.50
CA THR A 62 0.61 -14.95 -15.80
C THR A 62 -0.17 -14.79 -14.51
N PRO A 63 -1.22 -15.59 -14.24
CA PRO A 63 -1.92 -15.55 -12.97
C PRO A 63 -1.00 -16.03 -11.84
N LEU A 64 -0.94 -15.26 -10.75
CA LEU A 64 -0.20 -15.62 -9.55
C LEU A 64 -1.09 -16.36 -8.56
N PHE A 65 -2.26 -15.83 -8.29
CA PHE A 65 -3.28 -16.46 -7.45
C PHE A 65 -4.67 -15.88 -7.71
N VAL A 66 -5.68 -16.59 -7.22
CA VAL A 66 -7.07 -16.15 -7.20
C VAL A 66 -7.50 -15.98 -5.75
N ARG A 67 -8.09 -14.83 -5.42
CA ARG A 67 -8.57 -14.55 -4.07
C ARG A 67 -9.86 -15.33 -3.76
N THR A 68 -9.99 -15.71 -2.50
CA THR A 68 -11.22 -16.23 -1.92
C THR A 68 -11.47 -15.49 -0.60
N PRO A 69 -12.66 -14.93 -0.33
CA PRO A 69 -13.82 -14.87 -1.21
C PRO A 69 -13.59 -13.95 -2.42
N LYS A 70 -14.45 -14.08 -3.44
CA LYS A 70 -14.41 -13.23 -4.64
C LYS A 70 -14.67 -11.76 -4.29
N ALA A 71 -14.22 -10.84 -5.15
CA ALA A 71 -14.34 -9.40 -4.92
C ALA A 71 -15.81 -8.92 -4.79
N ASP A 72 -16.75 -9.62 -5.39
CA ASP A 72 -18.18 -9.31 -5.38
C ASP A 72 -19.02 -10.20 -4.45
N ALA A 73 -18.38 -11.05 -3.65
CA ALA A 73 -19.07 -12.01 -2.78
C ALA A 73 -19.79 -11.37 -1.58
N SER A 74 -19.51 -10.13 -1.24
CA SER A 74 -20.09 -9.44 -0.09
C SER A 74 -20.33 -7.96 -0.32
N GLU A 75 -21.30 -7.40 0.38
CA GLU A 75 -21.49 -5.96 0.57
C GLU A 75 -21.54 -5.66 2.07
N PRO A 76 -20.70 -4.76 2.57
CA PRO A 76 -19.69 -3.96 1.87
C PRO A 76 -18.56 -4.83 1.33
N ARG A 77 -17.98 -4.39 0.21
CA ARG A 77 -16.93 -5.15 -0.49
C ARG A 77 -15.61 -5.13 0.24
N LEU A 78 -14.98 -6.28 0.28
CA LEU A 78 -13.57 -6.39 0.66
C LEU A 78 -12.70 -6.18 -0.57
N VAL A 79 -12.04 -5.04 -0.65
CA VAL A 79 -11.10 -4.71 -1.72
C VAL A 79 -9.68 -5.10 -1.33
N MET A 80 -8.88 -5.49 -2.31
CA MET A 80 -7.50 -5.93 -2.11
C MET A 80 -6.57 -5.12 -3.01
N GLN A 81 -5.39 -4.83 -2.52
CA GLN A 81 -4.33 -4.12 -3.23
C GLN A 81 -3.00 -4.81 -3.03
N CYS A 82 -2.20 -4.86 -4.10
CA CYS A 82 -0.80 -5.27 -4.05
C CYS A 82 0.08 -4.02 -4.19
N TYR A 83 1.11 -3.91 -3.37
CA TYR A 83 1.98 -2.73 -3.33
C TYR A 83 3.32 -2.98 -4.00
N ALA A 84 3.95 -4.08 -3.65
CA ALA A 84 5.28 -4.43 -4.14
C ALA A 84 5.49 -5.93 -4.06
N LYS A 85 6.32 -6.44 -4.93
CA LYS A 85 6.88 -7.79 -4.81
C LYS A 85 8.36 -7.69 -4.53
N ILE A 86 8.83 -8.36 -3.49
CA ILE A 86 10.20 -8.33 -3.00
C ILE A 86 10.68 -9.77 -2.89
N GLY A 87 11.47 -10.23 -3.85
CA GLY A 87 11.82 -11.64 -3.94
C GLY A 87 10.57 -12.51 -4.14
N SER A 88 10.33 -13.46 -3.25
CA SER A 88 9.11 -14.29 -3.25
C SER A 88 7.90 -13.64 -2.56
N TYR A 89 8.09 -12.53 -1.86
CA TYR A 89 7.07 -11.91 -1.03
C TYR A 89 6.29 -10.82 -1.77
N LEU A 90 4.98 -10.97 -1.85
CA LEU A 90 4.07 -9.96 -2.38
C LEU A 90 3.39 -9.23 -1.22
N LEU A 91 3.69 -7.94 -1.07
CA LEU A 91 3.11 -7.08 -0.04
C LEU A 91 1.72 -6.64 -0.47
N MET A 92 0.75 -6.84 0.39
CA MET A 92 -0.66 -6.62 0.09
C MET A 92 -1.40 -5.98 1.25
N SER A 93 -2.55 -5.37 0.95
CA SER A 93 -3.54 -5.06 1.97
C SER A 93 -4.96 -5.36 1.49
N THR A 94 -5.85 -5.49 2.46
CA THR A 94 -7.30 -5.42 2.21
C THR A 94 -7.90 -4.27 2.96
N ALA A 95 -9.01 -3.76 2.42
CA ALA A 95 -9.85 -2.80 3.11
C ALA A 95 -11.31 -3.13 2.88
N LEU A 96 -12.11 -3.05 3.95
CA LEU A 96 -13.54 -3.13 3.83
C LEU A 96 -14.08 -1.79 3.33
N LYS A 97 -14.74 -1.78 2.16
CA LYS A 97 -15.31 -0.57 1.58
C LYS A 97 -16.60 -0.17 2.31
N LYS A 98 -16.44 0.20 3.59
CA LYS A 98 -17.52 0.65 4.47
C LYS A 98 -17.11 1.97 5.11
N TYR A 99 -18.01 2.93 5.10
CA TYR A 99 -17.82 4.15 5.88
C TYR A 99 -18.19 3.91 7.34
N GLU A 100 -17.34 4.39 8.23
CA GLU A 100 -17.64 4.44 9.67
C GLU A 100 -17.58 5.89 10.14
N PRO A 101 -18.63 6.39 10.82
CA PRO A 101 -18.68 7.76 11.33
C PRO A 101 -17.44 8.07 12.20
N GLY A 102 -16.86 9.25 11.97
CA GLY A 102 -15.66 9.69 12.69
C GLY A 102 -14.33 9.17 12.16
N LYS A 103 -14.31 8.23 11.19
CA LYS A 103 -13.08 7.79 10.54
C LYS A 103 -12.85 8.56 9.23
N THR A 104 -11.61 8.95 9.00
CA THR A 104 -11.17 9.62 7.76
C THR A 104 -10.61 8.65 6.72
N SER A 105 -10.45 7.38 7.09
CA SER A 105 -9.90 6.32 6.23
C SER A 105 -10.64 5.00 6.45
N PHE A 106 -10.51 4.09 5.50
CA PHE A 106 -10.98 2.72 5.65
C PHE A 106 -10.05 1.92 6.58
N ASP A 107 -10.63 0.97 7.32
CA ASP A 107 -9.85 -0.01 8.05
C ASP A 107 -9.13 -0.92 7.06
N THR A 108 -7.82 -0.96 7.18
CA THR A 108 -6.95 -1.77 6.33
C THR A 108 -6.26 -2.82 7.16
N LYS A 109 -6.11 -4.01 6.58
CA LYS A 109 -5.27 -5.07 7.11
C LYS A 109 -4.18 -5.39 6.11
N GLU A 110 -2.93 -5.46 6.57
CA GLU A 110 -1.78 -5.74 5.72
C GLU A 110 -1.33 -7.19 5.88
N PHE A 111 -0.87 -7.77 4.78
CA PHE A 111 -0.31 -9.12 4.76
C PHE A 111 0.77 -9.26 3.71
N VAL A 112 1.49 -10.36 3.80
CA VAL A 112 2.42 -10.81 2.79
C VAL A 112 1.98 -12.17 2.25
N TYR A 113 2.00 -12.31 0.93
CA TYR A 113 1.84 -13.59 0.25
C TYR A 113 3.20 -14.09 -0.22
N ASP A 114 3.61 -15.27 0.29
CA ASP A 114 4.79 -15.96 -0.22
C ASP A 114 4.42 -16.74 -1.48
N THR A 115 5.00 -16.35 -2.60
CA THR A 115 4.71 -16.94 -3.90
C THR A 115 5.35 -18.33 -4.08
N VAL A 116 6.32 -18.70 -3.26
CA VAL A 116 6.97 -20.02 -3.26
C VAL A 116 6.17 -20.99 -2.38
N GLU A 117 5.96 -20.64 -1.12
CA GLU A 117 5.19 -21.48 -0.20
C GLU A 117 3.68 -21.44 -0.45
N LYS A 118 3.21 -20.45 -1.23
CA LYS A 118 1.79 -20.19 -1.50
C LYS A 118 0.95 -19.98 -0.24
N LYS A 119 1.53 -19.28 0.74
CA LYS A 119 0.91 -18.97 2.02
C LYS A 119 0.78 -17.47 2.22
N VAL A 120 -0.22 -17.09 3.01
CA VAL A 120 -0.45 -15.71 3.45
C VAL A 120 -0.08 -15.60 4.91
N TYR A 121 0.65 -14.56 5.26
CA TYR A 121 1.05 -14.23 6.62
C TYR A 121 0.56 -12.83 6.96
N ASP A 122 0.15 -12.60 8.21
CA ASP A 122 -0.10 -11.27 8.74
C ASP A 122 1.21 -10.48 8.71
N LEU A 123 1.12 -9.20 8.36
CA LEU A 123 2.27 -8.32 8.22
C LEU A 123 2.13 -7.15 9.18
N GLU A 124 3.12 -7.02 10.06
CA GLU A 124 3.28 -5.86 10.91
C GLU A 124 4.67 -5.27 10.71
N PHE A 125 4.73 -3.99 10.39
CA PHE A 125 5.98 -3.24 10.36
C PHE A 125 6.01 -2.26 11.50
N GLU A 126 7.10 -2.29 12.27
CA GLU A 126 7.35 -1.31 13.30
C GLU A 126 8.66 -0.56 13.00
N ASN A 127 8.61 0.75 13.06
CA ASN A 127 9.81 1.56 13.03
C ASN A 127 10.24 1.86 14.47
N GLN A 128 11.40 1.31 14.85
CA GLN A 128 11.99 1.44 16.17
C GLN A 128 12.64 2.82 16.41
N ASP A 129 12.78 3.62 15.37
CA ASP A 129 13.29 5.00 15.48
C ASP A 129 12.20 5.97 16.02
N TYR A 130 11.06 5.45 16.49
CA TYR A 130 10.01 6.20 17.20
C TYR A 130 9.85 5.74 18.64
N SER A 131 9.43 6.68 19.49
CA SER A 131 9.08 6.40 20.87
C SER A 131 7.64 6.89 21.17
N PRO A 132 6.67 5.96 21.44
CA PRO A 132 6.80 4.51 21.30
C PRO A 132 7.05 4.09 19.85
N ALA A 133 7.54 2.86 19.65
CA ALA A 133 7.70 2.28 18.32
C ALA A 133 6.42 2.42 17.50
N ARG A 134 6.56 2.80 16.25
CA ARG A 134 5.41 3.15 15.41
C ARG A 134 5.13 2.05 14.40
N SER A 135 3.91 1.53 14.45
CA SER A 135 3.39 0.72 13.36
C SER A 135 3.35 1.52 12.05
N MET A 136 3.91 0.96 11.02
CA MET A 136 3.98 1.55 9.70
C MET A 136 3.00 0.85 8.79
N ARG A 137 2.26 1.64 8.00
CA ARG A 137 1.42 1.13 6.94
C ARG A 137 2.15 1.27 5.61
N MET A 138 2.28 0.17 4.89
CA MET A 138 2.94 0.16 3.59
C MET A 138 2.04 0.71 2.47
N GLY A 139 0.79 1.01 2.77
CA GLY A 139 -0.27 1.37 1.80
C GLY A 139 -0.24 2.78 1.21
N GLY A 140 0.75 3.58 1.49
CA GLY A 140 0.85 4.96 0.95
C GLY A 140 1.99 5.15 -0.04
N VAL A 141 2.86 4.19 -0.17
CA VAL A 141 4.15 4.36 -0.79
C VAL A 141 4.41 3.14 -1.61
N LEU A 142 5.01 3.21 -2.73
CA LEU A 142 5.99 2.21 -2.97
C LEU A 142 6.10 1.82 -4.43
N SER A 143 7.19 2.25 -4.97
CA SER A 143 7.85 1.48 -6.01
C SER A 143 8.83 0.55 -5.33
N ALA A 144 8.74 -0.75 -5.58
CA ALA A 144 9.82 -1.65 -5.25
C ALA A 144 11.05 -1.24 -6.09
N LEU A 145 12.13 -0.93 -5.41
CA LEU A 145 13.40 -0.69 -6.07
C LEU A 145 14.06 -2.04 -6.42
N PRO A 146 14.94 -2.10 -7.45
CA PRO A 146 15.55 -3.35 -7.89
C PRO A 146 16.28 -4.14 -6.80
N GLU A 147 16.74 -3.47 -5.75
CA GLU A 147 17.58 -4.05 -4.69
C GLU A 147 16.81 -4.61 -3.49
N LYS A 148 15.60 -5.08 -3.67
CA LYS A 148 14.73 -5.53 -2.56
C LYS A 148 14.50 -4.41 -1.53
N CYS A 149 14.37 -3.19 -1.99
CA CYS A 149 14.09 -2.02 -1.17
C CYS A 149 12.72 -1.46 -1.48
N VAL A 150 12.14 -0.84 -0.48
CA VAL A 150 10.99 0.05 -0.61
C VAL A 150 11.35 1.38 0.04
N PHE A 151 10.73 2.46 -0.38
CA PHE A 151 11.01 3.75 0.19
C PHE A 151 9.74 4.46 0.67
N ASP A 152 9.91 5.33 1.64
CA ASP A 152 8.92 6.28 2.11
C ASP A 152 9.52 7.68 2.09
N SER A 153 8.69 8.70 2.01
CA SER A 153 9.13 10.09 2.11
C SER A 153 8.40 10.79 3.25
N TRP A 154 9.15 11.56 4.01
CA TRP A 154 8.63 12.29 5.14
C TRP A 154 8.91 13.77 4.99
N ASP A 155 7.86 14.57 5.08
CA ASP A 155 7.97 16.01 5.07
C ASP A 155 8.80 16.49 6.27
N THR A 156 9.68 17.43 6.01
CA THR A 156 10.62 17.96 7.01
C THR A 156 9.89 18.55 8.20
N ASP A 157 8.85 19.35 7.96
CA ASP A 157 8.04 19.96 9.04
C ASP A 157 7.50 18.91 10.01
N ARG A 158 7.02 17.82 9.48
CA ARG A 158 6.47 16.70 10.28
C ARG A 158 7.57 16.02 11.11
N LEU A 159 8.76 15.87 10.55
CA LEU A 159 9.90 15.27 11.25
C LEU A 159 10.38 16.16 12.38
N LEU A 160 10.51 17.46 12.14
CA LEU A 160 10.91 18.45 13.14
C LEU A 160 9.87 18.56 14.27
N ASP A 161 8.58 18.56 13.95
CA ASP A 161 7.51 18.51 14.96
C ASP A 161 7.61 17.26 15.85
N MET A 162 7.94 16.11 15.26
CA MET A 162 8.14 14.88 16.04
C MET A 162 9.42 14.89 16.85
N LEU A 163 10.47 15.54 16.38
CA LEU A 163 11.72 15.74 17.13
C LEU A 163 11.46 16.62 18.35
N GLU A 164 10.79 17.76 18.16
CA GLU A 164 10.42 18.69 19.23
C GLU A 164 9.55 18.02 20.30
N LYS A 165 8.63 17.16 19.90
CA LYS A 165 7.79 16.38 20.80
C LYS A 165 8.49 15.18 21.46
N GLY A 166 9.81 15.01 21.23
CA GLY A 166 10.58 13.91 21.79
C GLY A 166 10.16 12.51 21.30
N LYS A 167 9.53 12.43 20.11
CA LYS A 167 9.00 11.18 19.57
C LYS A 167 9.96 10.43 18.65
N LEU A 168 11.15 10.98 18.42
CA LEU A 168 12.16 10.33 17.58
C LEU A 168 13.28 9.75 18.42
N THR A 169 13.80 8.60 17.99
CA THR A 169 14.95 7.90 18.58
C THR A 169 15.92 7.47 17.48
N GLY A 170 16.96 6.74 17.82
CA GLY A 170 17.86 6.08 16.89
C GLY A 170 18.46 6.97 15.82
N ASN A 171 18.52 6.43 14.61
CA ASN A 171 19.13 7.14 13.47
C ASN A 171 18.23 8.27 12.94
N LEU A 172 16.92 8.07 12.97
CA LEU A 172 15.99 9.09 12.51
C LEU A 172 16.10 10.37 13.33
N LYS A 173 16.25 10.27 14.66
CA LYS A 173 16.51 11.40 15.53
C LYS A 173 17.78 12.15 15.12
N LYS A 174 18.90 11.41 14.93
CA LYS A 174 20.19 12.01 14.55
C LYS A 174 20.14 12.74 13.21
N VAL A 175 19.33 12.26 12.29
CA VAL A 175 19.12 12.92 11.00
C VAL A 175 18.26 14.18 11.20
N ALA A 176 17.14 14.06 11.91
CA ALA A 176 16.24 15.19 12.16
C ALA A 176 16.91 16.34 12.94
N GLU A 177 17.80 16.04 13.85
CA GLU A 177 18.59 17.05 14.60
C GLU A 177 19.50 17.93 13.72
N LYS A 178 19.78 17.49 12.49
CA LYS A 178 20.61 18.24 11.52
C LYS A 178 19.79 18.93 10.44
N MET A 179 18.48 18.71 10.43
CA MET A 179 17.57 19.25 9.42
C MET A 179 17.02 20.60 9.84
N THR A 180 16.68 21.39 8.85
CA THR A 180 16.00 22.67 8.96
C THR A 180 14.70 22.66 8.17
N VAL A 181 13.82 23.61 8.38
CA VAL A 181 12.53 23.71 7.67
C VAL A 181 12.67 23.87 6.15
N ASP A 182 13.83 24.34 5.69
CA ASP A 182 14.11 24.58 4.27
C ASP A 182 14.68 23.32 3.57
N ASP A 183 14.90 22.24 4.30
CA ASP A 183 15.42 21.00 3.73
C ASP A 183 14.35 20.24 2.94
N ASN A 184 14.79 19.47 1.95
CA ASN A 184 13.92 18.58 1.20
C ASN A 184 13.36 17.45 2.09
N PRO A 185 12.22 16.85 1.70
CA PRO A 185 11.69 15.67 2.40
C PRO A 185 12.74 14.56 2.56
N LEU A 186 12.74 13.92 3.71
CA LEU A 186 13.64 12.80 4.00
C LEU A 186 13.14 11.54 3.30
N LEU A 187 14.00 10.90 2.51
CA LEU A 187 13.74 9.59 1.94
C LEU A 187 14.24 8.50 2.89
N ILE A 188 13.34 7.60 3.26
CA ILE A 188 13.62 6.45 4.11
C ILE A 188 13.59 5.19 3.26
N LEU A 189 14.72 4.47 3.22
CA LEU A 189 14.83 3.21 2.49
C LEU A 189 14.70 2.03 3.45
N TYR A 190 13.76 1.15 3.17
CA TYR A 190 13.58 -0.12 3.87
C TYR A 190 14.15 -1.24 3.02
N LYS A 191 15.23 -1.84 3.48
CA LYS A 191 15.89 -2.95 2.79
C LYS A 191 15.49 -4.27 3.44
N PHE A 192 14.95 -5.17 2.63
CA PHE A 192 14.60 -6.52 3.06
C PHE A 192 15.81 -7.44 2.94
N LYS A 193 16.05 -8.22 3.98
CA LYS A 193 17.16 -9.19 4.03
C LYS A 193 16.82 -10.49 3.32
#